data_787e0a2146c0db2824fc50d16ef03cc1
#
_entry.id   787e0a2146c0db2824fc50d16ef03cc1
#
_cell.length_a   1.000
_cell.length_b   1.000
_cell.length_c   1.000
_cell.angle_alpha   90.00
_cell.angle_beta   90.00
_cell.angle_gamma   90.00
#
_symmetry.space_group_name_H-M   'P 1'
#
loop_
_entity.id
_entity.type
_entity.pdbx_description
1 polymer ?
#
loop_
_entity_poly.entity_id
_entity_poly.type
_entity_poly.pdbx_seq_one_letter_code
_entity_poly.pdbx_strand_id
1 'polypeptide(L)'
;LDQLSTGAALEGLTKAVELEYNTYMENGLVTYLTHDYLLDIMTDTTERQPTFTLPPFRKFNDTEHEVSWAYTKDPLYPNEVAWQQLMRRDIKGLEWTADDYRAMGANQDIINNPPKVSGSELLEYCIGNEDDPSRYSRDNSYLVLIDINGSATKEAIAWYKKEVVKFTGGKVIRFGQIPAEKIDKDEIRIPIELPRTCTDILYHLLVKVAFNALSTGTMAKMGRVFGNWMVQVLPTNKKLIDRSSRIILNLARTVPGHEDMTYEQAVEEFFISYYNRKPEDEYRESYVVETLRRLGFDPNADIK
;
A
#
# COMPACT_ATOMS: atom_id res chain seq x y z
N LEU A 1 16.34 1.84 -13.46
CA LEU A 1 15.27 0.88 -13.83
C LEU A 1 15.84 -0.40 -14.43
N ASP A 2 16.76 -0.31 -15.37
CA ASP A 2 17.31 -1.49 -16.08
C ASP A 2 17.88 -2.56 -15.12
N GLN A 3 18.56 -2.13 -14.05
CA GLN A 3 19.07 -3.07 -13.04
C GLN A 3 17.95 -3.80 -12.28
N LEU A 4 16.81 -3.14 -11.98
CA LEU A 4 15.66 -3.77 -11.31
C LEU A 4 14.93 -4.77 -12.21
N SER A 5 15.01 -4.59 -13.53
CA SER A 5 14.29 -5.39 -14.51
C SER A 5 15.09 -6.58 -15.05
N THR A 6 16.28 -6.84 -14.54
CA THR A 6 17.17 -7.90 -15.04
C THR A 6 17.92 -8.64 -13.92
N GLY A 7 18.37 -9.86 -14.23
CA GLY A 7 19.28 -10.66 -13.41
C GLY A 7 18.82 -10.85 -11.96
N ALA A 8 19.78 -10.88 -11.04
CA ALA A 8 19.55 -11.18 -9.64
C ALA A 8 18.67 -10.15 -8.90
N ALA A 9 18.62 -8.90 -9.37
CA ALA A 9 17.74 -7.89 -8.79
C ALA A 9 16.26 -8.19 -9.12
N LEU A 10 15.96 -8.55 -10.36
CA LEU A 10 14.62 -8.99 -10.76
C LEU A 10 14.20 -10.27 -10.03
N GLU A 11 15.10 -11.25 -9.89
CA GLU A 11 14.84 -12.47 -9.13
C GLU A 11 14.51 -12.17 -7.66
N GLY A 12 15.26 -11.25 -7.03
CA GLY A 12 15.00 -10.80 -5.67
C GLY A 12 13.65 -10.09 -5.54
N LEU A 13 13.34 -9.19 -6.46
CA LEU A 13 12.05 -8.50 -6.48
C LEU A 13 10.89 -9.49 -6.69
N THR A 14 11.04 -10.46 -7.58
CA THR A 14 10.05 -11.53 -7.79
C THR A 14 9.81 -12.34 -6.51
N LYS A 15 10.86 -12.69 -5.77
CA LYS A 15 10.72 -13.39 -4.47
C LYS A 15 9.99 -12.53 -3.44
N ALA A 16 10.23 -11.22 -3.42
CA ALA A 16 9.50 -10.31 -2.54
C ALA A 16 8.01 -10.21 -2.92
N VAL A 17 7.69 -10.15 -4.21
CA VAL A 17 6.31 -10.23 -4.73
C VAL A 17 5.65 -11.55 -4.32
N GLU A 18 6.35 -12.67 -4.45
CA GLU A 18 5.82 -13.99 -4.07
C GLU A 18 5.57 -14.11 -2.56
N LEU A 19 6.47 -13.57 -1.74
CA LEU A 19 6.27 -13.52 -0.30
C LEU A 19 4.97 -12.78 0.05
N GLU A 20 4.79 -11.56 -0.50
CA GLU A 20 3.63 -10.74 -0.22
C GLU A 20 2.34 -11.37 -0.78
N TYR A 21 2.38 -11.88 -2.01
CA TYR A 21 1.27 -12.59 -2.65
C TYR A 21 0.80 -13.80 -1.82
N ASN A 22 1.71 -14.70 -1.45
CA ASN A 22 1.37 -15.89 -0.69
C ASN A 22 0.81 -15.53 0.69
N THR A 23 1.41 -14.52 1.36
CA THR A 23 0.90 -14.00 2.63
C THR A 23 -0.56 -13.54 2.51
N TYR A 24 -0.90 -12.77 1.48
CA TYR A 24 -2.27 -12.27 1.31
C TYR A 24 -3.24 -13.35 0.87
N MET A 25 -2.82 -14.29 0.02
CA MET A 25 -3.67 -15.42 -0.40
C MET A 25 -4.02 -16.35 0.77
N GLU A 26 -3.16 -16.41 1.78
CA GLU A 26 -3.37 -17.17 3.02
C GLU A 26 -3.97 -16.30 4.14
N ASN A 27 -4.54 -15.15 3.81
CA ASN A 27 -5.15 -14.19 4.74
C ASN A 27 -4.20 -13.61 5.79
N GLY A 28 -2.90 -13.64 5.54
CA GLY A 28 -1.89 -13.05 6.41
C GLY A 28 -1.69 -11.54 6.19
N LEU A 29 -0.85 -10.95 7.02
CA LEU A 29 -0.49 -9.53 7.00
C LEU A 29 1.01 -9.37 6.83
N VAL A 30 1.44 -8.29 6.17
CA VAL A 30 2.85 -7.94 6.06
C VAL A 30 3.13 -6.65 6.84
N THR A 31 4.13 -6.70 7.72
CA THR A 31 4.63 -5.51 8.43
C THR A 31 6.07 -5.25 8.04
N TYR A 32 6.31 -4.13 7.38
CA TYR A 32 7.63 -3.68 6.99
C TYR A 32 8.28 -2.86 8.10
N LEU A 33 9.54 -3.17 8.42
CA LEU A 33 10.36 -2.43 9.38
C LEU A 33 11.46 -1.69 8.66
N THR A 34 11.53 -0.40 8.87
CA THR A 34 12.61 0.44 8.37
C THR A 34 12.66 1.73 9.20
N HIS A 35 13.85 2.36 9.28
CA HIS A 35 13.99 3.67 9.91
C HIS A 35 14.18 4.76 8.85
N ASP A 36 15.29 4.76 8.14
CA ASP A 36 15.68 5.86 7.23
C ASP A 36 14.75 6.05 6.02
N TYR A 37 14.09 4.99 5.58
CA TYR A 37 13.21 4.97 4.40
C TYR A 37 11.72 4.77 4.77
N LEU A 38 11.37 5.12 5.99
CA LEU A 38 10.03 4.92 6.54
C LEU A 38 8.95 5.60 5.68
N LEU A 39 9.17 6.86 5.28
CA LEU A 39 8.22 7.62 4.46
C LEU A 39 8.02 7.00 3.08
N ASP A 40 9.12 6.52 2.46
CA ASP A 40 9.06 5.95 1.11
C ASP A 40 8.19 4.69 1.07
N ILE A 41 8.35 3.82 2.07
CA ILE A 41 7.58 2.56 2.18
C ILE A 41 6.16 2.85 2.67
N MET A 42 6.00 3.75 3.64
CA MET A 42 4.69 4.10 4.18
C MET A 42 3.78 4.72 3.11
N THR A 43 4.29 5.57 2.24
CA THR A 43 3.50 6.13 1.15
C THR A 43 3.00 5.06 0.17
N ASP A 44 3.79 4.03 -0.13
CA ASP A 44 3.33 2.92 -0.95
C ASP A 44 2.26 2.10 -0.20
N THR A 45 2.49 1.75 1.06
CA THR A 45 1.55 0.93 1.85
C THR A 45 0.21 1.63 2.09
N THR A 46 0.19 2.96 2.25
CA THR A 46 -1.04 3.75 2.45
C THR A 46 -1.81 3.99 1.15
N GLU A 47 -1.13 4.07 0.00
CA GLU A 47 -1.77 4.29 -1.30
C GLU A 47 -2.48 3.05 -1.86
N ARG A 48 -2.27 1.88 -1.31
CA ARG A 48 -2.85 0.62 -1.81
C ARG A 48 -4.37 0.58 -1.68
N GLN A 49 -4.94 1.20 -0.65
CA GLN A 49 -6.37 1.17 -0.38
C GLN A 49 -7.19 1.73 -1.56
N PRO A 50 -7.03 2.98 -2.00
CA PRO A 50 -7.82 3.50 -3.10
C PRO A 50 -7.41 2.94 -4.47
N THR A 51 -6.20 2.40 -4.59
CA THR A 51 -5.66 1.90 -5.86
C THR A 51 -6.10 0.46 -6.14
N PHE A 52 -6.24 -0.36 -5.11
CA PHE A 52 -6.49 -1.80 -5.24
C PHE A 52 -7.66 -2.30 -4.39
N THR A 53 -8.48 -1.43 -3.84
CA THR A 53 -9.61 -1.77 -2.96
C THR A 53 -9.14 -2.67 -1.81
N LEU A 54 -8.28 -2.14 -0.97
CA LEU A 54 -7.77 -2.80 0.23
C LEU A 54 -8.18 -2.01 1.48
N PRO A 55 -8.22 -2.65 2.66
CA PRO A 55 -8.45 -1.94 3.91
C PRO A 55 -7.42 -0.81 4.10
N PRO A 56 -7.86 0.37 4.55
CA PRO A 56 -6.98 1.53 4.73
C PRO A 56 -5.96 1.30 5.84
N PHE A 57 -4.97 2.18 5.89
CA PHE A 57 -4.03 2.25 7.01
C PHE A 57 -4.83 2.54 8.30
N ARG A 58 -4.79 1.63 9.28
CA ARG A 58 -5.70 1.62 10.42
C ARG A 58 -5.09 2.30 11.64
N LYS A 59 -5.92 3.01 12.42
CA LYS A 59 -5.52 3.53 13.73
C LYS A 59 -5.17 2.40 14.70
N PHE A 60 -4.27 2.66 15.64
CA PHE A 60 -3.71 1.65 16.54
C PHE A 60 -4.77 0.96 17.42
N ASN A 61 -5.69 1.73 17.99
CA ASN A 61 -6.73 1.22 18.89
C ASN A 61 -8.08 0.96 18.18
N ASP A 62 -8.12 1.02 16.86
CA ASP A 62 -9.34 0.76 16.11
C ASP A 62 -9.60 -0.76 16.07
N THR A 63 -10.75 -1.17 16.57
CA THR A 63 -11.22 -2.56 16.58
C THR A 63 -12.42 -2.79 15.66
N GLU A 64 -12.94 -1.73 15.05
CA GLU A 64 -14.15 -1.78 14.23
C GLU A 64 -13.84 -2.02 12.75
N HIS A 65 -12.70 -1.47 12.27
CA HIS A 65 -12.31 -1.59 10.88
C HIS A 65 -11.32 -2.73 10.63
N GLU A 66 -11.31 -3.23 9.41
CA GLU A 66 -10.40 -4.29 8.99
C GLU A 66 -8.93 -3.85 9.09
N VAL A 67 -8.05 -4.79 9.45
CA VAL A 67 -6.60 -4.53 9.56
C VAL A 67 -6.00 -4.33 8.17
N SER A 68 -5.21 -3.27 8.01
CA SER A 68 -4.46 -3.01 6.76
C SER A 68 -3.57 -4.20 6.41
N TRP A 69 -3.60 -4.66 5.17
CA TRP A 69 -2.82 -5.83 4.76
C TRP A 69 -1.32 -5.58 4.80
N ALA A 70 -0.89 -4.39 4.38
CA ALA A 70 0.49 -3.93 4.57
C ALA A 70 0.54 -2.82 5.61
N TYR A 71 1.61 -2.79 6.39
CA TYR A 71 1.88 -1.73 7.36
C TYR A 71 3.37 -1.44 7.44
N THR A 72 3.74 -0.25 7.91
CA THR A 72 5.14 0.15 8.02
C THR A 72 5.41 0.71 9.41
N LYS A 73 6.50 0.25 10.06
CA LYS A 73 6.90 0.67 11.42
C LYS A 73 8.38 0.99 11.49
N ASP A 74 8.70 1.95 12.34
CA ASP A 74 10.07 2.25 12.77
C ASP A 74 10.47 1.32 13.92
N PRO A 75 11.53 0.50 13.80
CA PRO A 75 11.96 -0.38 14.88
C PRO A 75 12.74 0.33 16.01
N LEU A 76 13.15 1.59 15.81
CA LEU A 76 14.08 2.28 16.71
C LEU A 76 13.39 3.18 17.74
N TYR A 77 12.30 3.81 17.36
CA TYR A 77 11.69 4.88 18.15
C TYR A 77 10.22 4.60 18.50
N PRO A 78 9.75 5.09 19.67
CA PRO A 78 8.34 5.10 19.97
C PRO A 78 7.58 6.03 19.03
N ASN A 79 6.27 5.86 18.94
CA ASN A 79 5.41 6.45 17.91
C ASN A 79 5.59 7.95 17.72
N GLU A 80 5.55 8.73 18.81
CA GLU A 80 5.69 10.20 18.73
C GLU A 80 7.04 10.60 18.12
N VAL A 81 8.14 9.94 18.58
CA VAL A 81 9.48 10.21 18.06
C VAL A 81 9.62 9.73 16.62
N ALA A 82 9.04 8.58 16.24
CA ALA A 82 9.03 8.09 14.88
C ALA A 82 8.36 9.09 13.92
N TRP A 83 7.22 9.67 14.31
CA TRP A 83 6.56 10.73 13.54
C TRP A 83 7.40 12.01 13.44
N GLN A 84 8.07 12.44 14.54
CA GLN A 84 8.96 13.60 14.51
C GLN A 84 10.15 13.36 13.56
N GLN A 85 10.76 12.18 13.62
CA GLN A 85 11.86 11.80 12.72
C GLN A 85 11.40 11.75 11.26
N LEU A 86 10.25 11.16 10.98
CA LEU A 86 9.69 11.10 9.63
C LEU A 86 9.40 12.49 9.07
N MET A 87 8.81 13.37 9.87
CA MET A 87 8.48 14.73 9.45
C MET A 87 9.67 15.70 9.46
N ARG A 88 10.79 15.31 10.08
CA ARG A 88 11.97 16.18 10.31
C ARG A 88 11.62 17.48 11.04
N ARG A 89 10.59 17.46 11.87
CA ARG A 89 10.08 18.56 12.70
C ARG A 89 9.11 18.04 13.75
N ASP A 90 8.72 18.89 14.68
CA ASP A 90 7.65 18.57 15.63
C ASP A 90 6.35 18.25 14.91
N ILE A 91 5.56 17.37 15.52
CA ILE A 91 4.24 16.99 15.00
C ILE A 91 3.34 18.23 15.01
N LYS A 92 2.87 18.58 13.82
CA LYS A 92 2.01 19.75 13.63
C LYS A 92 1.00 19.47 12.53
N GLY A 93 -0.23 19.33 12.92
CA GLY A 93 -1.37 19.22 12.02
C GLY A 93 -2.12 20.54 11.90
N LEU A 94 -3.28 20.50 11.27
CA LEU A 94 -4.23 21.60 11.22
C LEU A 94 -5.27 21.37 12.31
N GLU A 95 -5.29 22.26 13.29
CA GLU A 95 -6.24 22.21 14.42
C GLU A 95 -7.48 23.08 14.13
N TRP A 96 -8.01 22.99 12.90
CA TRP A 96 -9.17 23.78 12.47
C TRP A 96 -10.46 23.20 13.00
N THR A 97 -11.29 24.10 13.53
CA THR A 97 -12.60 23.79 14.08
C THR A 97 -13.70 23.98 13.02
N ALA A 98 -14.94 23.59 13.34
CA ALA A 98 -16.11 23.87 12.52
C ALA A 98 -16.30 25.38 12.27
N ASP A 99 -15.91 26.23 13.25
CA ASP A 99 -16.01 27.70 13.12
C ASP A 99 -14.97 28.24 12.12
N ASP A 100 -13.75 27.68 12.10
CA ASP A 100 -12.74 28.03 11.10
C ASP A 100 -13.22 27.68 9.69
N TYR A 101 -13.78 26.48 9.50
CA TYR A 101 -14.36 26.08 8.21
C TYR A 101 -15.56 26.94 7.81
N ARG A 102 -16.38 27.35 8.76
CA ARG A 102 -17.49 28.30 8.52
C ARG A 102 -16.98 29.67 8.08
N ALA A 103 -15.95 30.19 8.74
CA ALA A 103 -15.32 31.46 8.39
C ALA A 103 -14.67 31.41 6.98
N MET A 104 -14.18 30.25 6.54
CA MET A 104 -13.66 30.05 5.18
C MET A 104 -14.74 29.86 4.11
N GLY A 105 -16.01 29.84 4.48
CA GLY A 105 -17.11 29.62 3.54
C GLY A 105 -17.25 28.18 3.06
N ALA A 106 -16.80 27.21 3.84
CA ALA A 106 -16.96 25.79 3.52
C ALA A 106 -18.44 25.40 3.45
N ASN A 107 -18.75 24.33 2.70
CA ASN A 107 -20.10 23.80 2.66
C ASN A 107 -20.52 23.18 4.00
N GLN A 108 -21.84 23.00 4.19
CA GLN A 108 -22.39 22.53 5.46
C GLN A 108 -21.89 21.13 5.86
N ASP A 109 -21.63 20.27 4.90
CA ASP A 109 -21.15 18.89 5.16
C ASP A 109 -19.74 18.91 5.79
N ILE A 110 -18.86 19.79 5.30
CA ILE A 110 -17.51 19.99 5.88
C ILE A 110 -17.60 20.63 7.26
N ILE A 111 -18.51 21.60 7.44
CA ILE A 111 -18.71 22.26 8.75
C ILE A 111 -19.21 21.26 9.78
N ASN A 112 -20.16 20.39 9.40
CA ASN A 112 -20.75 19.39 10.29
C ASN A 112 -19.77 18.23 10.61
N ASN A 113 -18.88 17.92 9.68
CA ASN A 113 -17.88 16.85 9.82
C ASN A 113 -16.52 17.34 9.30
N PRO A 114 -15.81 18.17 10.09
CA PRO A 114 -14.52 18.72 9.66
C PRO A 114 -13.49 17.63 9.39
N PRO A 115 -12.62 17.80 8.37
CA PRO A 115 -11.51 16.88 8.12
C PRO A 115 -10.63 16.73 9.36
N LYS A 116 -10.31 15.48 9.71
CA LYS A 116 -9.45 15.14 10.84
C LYS A 116 -8.00 15.14 10.39
N VAL A 117 -7.33 16.27 10.53
CA VAL A 117 -5.95 16.51 10.07
C VAL A 117 -5.06 17.11 11.15
N SER A 118 -5.44 16.94 12.42
CA SER A 118 -4.70 17.42 13.58
C SER A 118 -3.44 16.62 13.88
N GLY A 119 -2.56 17.15 14.69
CA GLY A 119 -1.38 16.42 15.19
C GLY A 119 -1.77 15.24 16.07
N SER A 120 -2.81 15.37 16.88
CA SER A 120 -3.36 14.29 17.71
C SER A 120 -3.93 13.15 16.87
N GLU A 121 -4.63 13.46 15.79
CA GLU A 121 -5.15 12.45 14.85
C GLU A 121 -4.03 11.64 14.20
N LEU A 122 -2.92 12.30 13.86
CA LEU A 122 -1.75 11.63 13.28
C LEU A 122 -1.15 10.61 14.25
N LEU A 123 -1.08 10.92 15.54
CA LEU A 123 -0.56 10.05 16.57
C LEU A 123 -1.38 8.78 16.82
N GLU A 124 -2.64 8.75 16.38
CA GLU A 124 -3.45 7.53 16.45
C GLU A 124 -2.97 6.44 15.49
N TYR A 125 -2.14 6.77 14.51
CA TYR A 125 -1.46 5.80 13.63
C TYR A 125 -0.09 5.45 14.20
N CYS A 126 0.03 4.25 14.77
CA CYS A 126 1.25 3.80 15.44
C CYS A 126 2.29 3.29 14.45
N ILE A 127 3.20 4.17 14.02
CA ILE A 127 4.35 3.82 13.17
C ILE A 127 5.64 3.54 13.97
N GLY A 128 5.60 3.62 15.27
CA GLY A 128 6.74 3.36 16.16
C GLY A 128 6.90 1.89 16.54
N ASN A 129 7.81 1.65 17.48
CA ASN A 129 8.21 0.30 17.92
C ASN A 129 7.33 -0.28 19.04
N GLU A 130 6.17 0.31 19.30
CA GLU A 130 5.17 -0.27 20.21
C GLU A 130 4.69 -1.62 19.73
N ASP A 131 4.39 -2.50 20.67
CA ASP A 131 3.76 -3.78 20.35
C ASP A 131 2.36 -3.57 19.77
N ASP A 132 2.11 -4.18 18.62
CA ASP A 132 0.84 -4.09 17.92
C ASP A 132 0.30 -5.49 17.61
N PRO A 133 -0.50 -6.07 18.52
CA PRO A 133 -1.07 -7.40 18.33
C PRO A 133 -1.91 -7.56 17.07
N SER A 134 -2.45 -6.47 16.52
CA SER A 134 -3.22 -6.53 15.29
C SER A 134 -2.37 -7.01 14.09
N ARG A 135 -1.06 -6.77 14.11
CA ARG A 135 -0.14 -7.11 13.02
C ARG A 135 0.21 -8.59 12.92
N TYR A 136 0.00 -9.35 14.00
CA TYR A 136 0.19 -10.80 14.06
C TYR A 136 -1.07 -11.53 14.55
N SER A 137 -2.24 -10.89 14.41
CA SER A 137 -3.54 -11.44 14.75
C SER A 137 -4.04 -12.53 13.80
N ARG A 138 -3.47 -12.59 12.61
CA ARG A 138 -3.79 -13.57 11.57
C ARG A 138 -2.64 -14.56 11.40
N ASP A 139 -2.99 -15.83 11.23
CA ASP A 139 -2.03 -16.82 10.78
C ASP A 139 -1.40 -16.37 9.43
N ASN A 140 -0.18 -16.86 9.16
CA ASN A 140 0.59 -16.50 7.97
C ASN A 140 1.01 -15.01 7.86
N SER A 141 1.01 -14.27 8.96
CA SER A 141 1.53 -12.90 9.00
C SER A 141 3.05 -12.88 9.09
N TYR A 142 3.67 -11.96 8.34
CA TYR A 142 5.13 -11.84 8.22
C TYR A 142 5.64 -10.47 8.69
N LEU A 143 6.77 -10.51 9.42
CA LEU A 143 7.56 -9.34 9.76
C LEU A 143 8.74 -9.23 8.80
N VAL A 144 8.90 -8.10 8.13
CA VAL A 144 9.90 -7.92 7.07
C VAL A 144 10.81 -6.74 7.41
N LEU A 145 12.08 -7.02 7.70
CA LEU A 145 13.07 -5.95 7.90
C LEU A 145 13.63 -5.51 6.54
N ILE A 146 13.61 -4.22 6.28
CA ILE A 146 14.16 -3.61 5.07
C ILE A 146 15.54 -3.03 5.38
N ASP A 147 16.53 -3.44 4.61
CA ASP A 147 17.90 -2.96 4.69
C ASP A 147 18.33 -2.37 3.35
N ILE A 148 18.55 -1.07 3.33
CA ILE A 148 18.97 -0.35 2.14
C ILE A 148 20.45 -0.01 2.28
N ASN A 149 21.30 -0.74 1.56
CA ASN A 149 22.76 -0.52 1.55
C ASN A 149 23.38 -0.46 2.95
N GLY A 150 22.90 -1.32 3.88
CA GLY A 150 23.39 -1.38 5.27
C GLY A 150 22.72 -0.39 6.22
N SER A 151 21.56 0.17 5.88
CA SER A 151 20.82 1.11 6.76
C SER A 151 20.22 0.45 8.01
N ALA A 152 20.02 -0.88 7.99
CA ALA A 152 19.50 -1.60 9.15
C ALA A 152 20.55 -1.64 10.27
N THR A 153 20.36 -0.83 11.31
CA THR A 153 21.27 -0.77 12.44
C THR A 153 21.23 -2.05 13.29
N LYS A 154 22.24 -2.22 14.17
CA LYS A 154 22.28 -3.37 15.10
C LYS A 154 21.05 -3.40 16.02
N GLU A 155 20.58 -2.23 16.42
CA GLU A 155 19.39 -2.04 17.27
C GLU A 155 18.13 -2.44 16.52
N ALA A 156 17.96 -2.03 15.26
CA ALA A 156 16.83 -2.42 14.41
C ALA A 156 16.81 -3.95 14.17
N ILE A 157 17.99 -4.55 13.91
CA ILE A 157 18.11 -6.01 13.76
C ILE A 157 17.79 -6.72 15.09
N ALA A 158 18.23 -6.19 16.22
CA ALA A 158 17.93 -6.77 17.53
C ALA A 158 16.44 -6.71 17.84
N TRP A 159 15.79 -5.59 17.54
CA TRP A 159 14.34 -5.43 17.69
C TRP A 159 13.58 -6.40 16.79
N TYR A 160 13.95 -6.49 15.51
CA TYR A 160 13.37 -7.45 14.56
C TYR A 160 13.45 -8.89 15.09
N LYS A 161 14.64 -9.33 15.57
CA LYS A 161 14.84 -10.68 16.11
C LYS A 161 13.97 -10.98 17.33
N LYS A 162 13.72 -9.96 18.16
CA LYS A 162 12.85 -10.06 19.34
C LYS A 162 11.38 -10.20 18.94
N GLU A 163 10.94 -9.43 17.95
CA GLU A 163 9.52 -9.34 17.59
C GLU A 163 9.08 -10.41 16.59
N VAL A 164 9.97 -10.90 15.73
CA VAL A 164 9.62 -11.85 14.65
C VAL A 164 9.04 -13.16 15.17
N VAL A 165 9.33 -13.54 16.41
CA VAL A 165 8.80 -14.76 17.04
C VAL A 165 7.29 -14.71 17.30
N LYS A 166 6.67 -13.54 17.23
CA LYS A 166 5.23 -13.33 17.36
C LYS A 166 4.49 -13.57 16.02
N PHE A 167 5.22 -13.57 14.92
CA PHE A 167 4.71 -13.74 13.56
C PHE A 167 4.90 -15.19 13.11
N THR A 168 4.21 -15.60 12.06
CA THR A 168 4.42 -16.90 11.43
C THR A 168 5.82 -17.04 10.85
N GLY A 169 6.39 -15.93 10.39
CA GLY A 169 7.75 -15.88 9.89
C GLY A 169 8.28 -14.47 9.72
N GLY A 170 9.55 -14.41 9.31
CA GLY A 170 10.19 -13.16 9.00
C GLY A 170 11.13 -13.25 7.82
N LYS A 171 11.36 -12.11 7.18
CA LYS A 171 12.33 -11.97 6.10
C LYS A 171 13.11 -10.67 6.27
N VAL A 172 14.32 -10.68 5.71
CA VAL A 172 15.13 -9.47 5.54
C VAL A 172 15.24 -9.21 4.03
N ILE A 173 14.74 -8.08 3.57
CA ILE A 173 14.90 -7.66 2.17
C ILE A 173 16.05 -6.65 2.10
N ARG A 174 17.12 -6.99 1.39
CA ARG A 174 18.30 -6.13 1.25
C ARG A 174 18.40 -5.57 -0.16
N PHE A 175 18.56 -4.26 -0.23
CA PHE A 175 18.82 -3.52 -1.46
C PHE A 175 20.24 -2.96 -1.48
N GLY A 176 20.81 -2.81 -2.66
CA GLY A 176 22.10 -2.14 -2.83
C GLY A 176 23.28 -3.08 -3.02
N GLN A 177 24.47 -2.62 -2.67
CA GLN A 177 25.68 -3.44 -2.72
C GLN A 177 25.68 -4.40 -1.53
N ILE A 178 25.46 -5.67 -1.81
CA ILE A 178 25.35 -6.72 -0.80
C ILE A 178 26.63 -7.55 -0.83
N PRO A 179 27.38 -7.65 0.28
CA PRO A 179 28.56 -8.53 0.34
C PRO A 179 28.20 -9.96 -0.01
N ALA A 180 29.14 -10.66 -0.68
CA ALA A 180 28.96 -12.04 -1.13
C ALA A 180 28.99 -13.09 0.00
N GLU A 181 28.71 -12.71 1.23
CA GLU A 181 28.62 -13.60 2.39
C GLU A 181 27.45 -14.60 2.24
N LYS A 182 27.49 -15.66 3.05
CA LYS A 182 26.47 -16.70 3.06
C LYS A 182 25.06 -16.13 3.09
N ILE A 183 24.24 -16.44 2.08
CA ILE A 183 22.83 -16.05 2.05
C ILE A 183 22.10 -16.82 3.17
N ASP A 184 21.48 -16.08 4.10
CA ASP A 184 20.54 -16.67 5.04
C ASP A 184 19.28 -17.08 4.26
N LYS A 185 18.68 -18.21 4.62
CA LYS A 185 17.41 -18.70 4.04
C LYS A 185 16.26 -17.69 4.17
N ASP A 186 16.36 -16.80 5.15
CA ASP A 186 15.37 -15.77 5.43
C ASP A 186 15.71 -14.40 4.82
N GLU A 187 16.69 -14.36 3.91
CA GLU A 187 17.14 -13.13 3.24
C GLU A 187 16.75 -13.15 1.76
N ILE A 188 16.16 -12.04 1.32
CA ILE A 188 15.87 -11.72 -0.08
C ILE A 188 16.82 -10.60 -0.50
N ARG A 189 17.64 -10.83 -1.51
CA ARG A 189 18.64 -9.89 -2.02
C ARG A 189 18.19 -9.27 -3.33
N ILE A 190 18.24 -7.93 -3.38
CA ILE A 190 17.98 -7.14 -4.59
C ILE A 190 19.23 -6.30 -4.84
N PRO A 191 20.26 -6.90 -5.46
CA PRO A 191 21.55 -6.25 -5.68
C PRO A 191 21.40 -5.13 -6.72
N ILE A 192 21.77 -3.92 -6.35
CA ILE A 192 21.72 -2.74 -7.19
C ILE A 192 22.95 -1.90 -6.89
N GLU A 193 23.58 -1.41 -7.94
CA GLU A 193 24.66 -0.45 -7.84
C GLU A 193 24.19 0.92 -8.25
N LEU A 194 24.24 1.88 -7.33
CA LEU A 194 23.89 3.27 -7.59
C LEU A 194 25.16 4.14 -7.58
N PRO A 195 25.22 5.16 -8.45
CA PRO A 195 26.31 6.10 -8.43
C PRO A 195 26.34 6.85 -7.09
N ARG A 196 27.54 7.17 -6.61
CA ARG A 196 27.71 8.01 -5.41
C ARG A 196 27.27 9.44 -5.74
N THR A 197 26.40 9.97 -4.91
CA THR A 197 25.91 11.34 -4.97
C THR A 197 26.12 12.02 -3.63
N CYS A 198 25.98 13.34 -3.58
CA CYS A 198 26.08 14.11 -2.34
C CYS A 198 24.84 13.96 -1.43
N THR A 199 23.81 13.30 -1.89
CA THR A 199 22.56 13.03 -1.16
C THR A 199 22.11 11.60 -1.42
N ASP A 200 21.28 11.05 -0.55
CA ASP A 200 20.73 9.68 -0.67
C ASP A 200 19.49 9.60 -1.58
N ILE A 201 19.22 10.66 -2.36
CA ILE A 201 18.01 10.76 -3.19
C ILE A 201 17.85 9.58 -4.15
N LEU A 202 18.94 9.02 -4.67
CA LEU A 202 18.85 7.86 -5.56
C LEU A 202 18.40 6.59 -4.83
N TYR A 203 18.75 6.42 -3.55
CA TYR A 203 18.26 5.33 -2.73
C TYR A 203 16.77 5.52 -2.39
N HIS A 204 16.33 6.73 -2.08
CA HIS A 204 14.91 7.04 -1.90
C HIS A 204 14.10 6.72 -3.17
N LEU A 205 14.58 7.13 -4.34
CA LEU A 205 13.95 6.80 -5.63
C LEU A 205 13.95 5.28 -5.90
N LEU A 206 15.04 4.59 -5.58
CA LEU A 206 15.12 3.13 -5.71
C LEU A 206 14.05 2.45 -4.86
N VAL A 207 13.94 2.84 -3.58
CA VAL A 207 12.96 2.27 -2.66
C VAL A 207 11.53 2.51 -3.17
N LYS A 208 11.22 3.74 -3.57
CA LYS A 208 9.91 4.09 -4.15
C LYS A 208 9.57 3.23 -5.36
N VAL A 209 10.49 3.09 -6.31
CA VAL A 209 10.26 2.30 -7.54
C VAL A 209 10.15 0.81 -7.21
N ALA A 210 11.02 0.28 -6.34
CA ALA A 210 11.01 -1.13 -5.98
C ALA A 210 9.74 -1.52 -5.22
N PHE A 211 9.29 -0.70 -4.25
CA PHE A 211 8.05 -0.96 -3.52
C PHE A 211 6.81 -0.79 -4.38
N ASN A 212 6.79 0.18 -5.29
CA ASN A 212 5.71 0.31 -6.26
C ASN A 212 5.65 -0.89 -7.22
N ALA A 213 6.80 -1.39 -7.69
CA ALA A 213 6.85 -2.60 -8.50
C ALA A 213 6.44 -3.85 -7.70
N LEU A 214 6.85 -3.95 -6.41
CA LEU A 214 6.47 -5.03 -5.52
C LEU A 214 4.95 -5.04 -5.31
N SER A 215 4.37 -3.93 -4.85
CA SER A 215 2.93 -3.84 -4.57
C SER A 215 2.08 -4.05 -5.83
N THR A 216 2.45 -3.42 -6.95
CA THR A 216 1.73 -3.61 -8.22
C THR A 216 1.88 -5.03 -8.74
N GLY A 217 3.08 -5.63 -8.65
CA GLY A 217 3.32 -7.01 -9.05
C GLY A 217 2.51 -8.02 -8.23
N THR A 218 2.43 -7.81 -6.91
CA THR A 218 1.58 -8.59 -6.01
C THR A 218 0.12 -8.49 -6.42
N MET A 219 -0.37 -7.28 -6.64
CA MET A 219 -1.77 -7.05 -7.04
C MET A 219 -2.08 -7.59 -8.44
N ALA A 220 -1.12 -7.51 -9.38
CA ALA A 220 -1.26 -8.12 -10.69
C ALA A 220 -1.37 -9.64 -10.60
N LYS A 221 -0.52 -10.27 -9.77
CA LYS A 221 -0.58 -11.71 -9.50
C LYS A 221 -1.89 -12.14 -8.83
N MET A 222 -2.52 -11.25 -8.07
CA MET A 222 -3.84 -11.44 -7.46
C MET A 222 -5.01 -11.17 -8.42
N GLY A 223 -4.75 -10.81 -9.69
CA GLY A 223 -5.81 -10.47 -10.66
C GLY A 223 -6.44 -9.09 -10.48
N ARG A 224 -5.77 -8.18 -9.75
CA ARG A 224 -6.27 -6.82 -9.51
C ARG A 224 -5.79 -5.80 -10.55
N VAL A 225 -5.04 -6.25 -11.54
CA VAL A 225 -4.55 -5.47 -12.68
C VAL A 225 -4.87 -6.23 -13.97
N PHE A 226 -5.42 -5.56 -14.97
CA PHE A 226 -5.66 -6.10 -16.30
C PHE A 226 -4.89 -5.27 -17.34
N GLY A 227 -3.92 -5.88 -18.02
CA GLY A 227 -2.99 -5.15 -18.87
C GLY A 227 -2.26 -4.05 -18.08
N ASN A 228 -2.48 -2.81 -18.46
CA ASN A 228 -1.98 -1.62 -17.75
C ASN A 228 -3.06 -0.89 -16.92
N TRP A 229 -4.23 -1.52 -16.73
CA TRP A 229 -5.34 -0.96 -15.98
C TRP A 229 -5.41 -1.53 -14.56
N MET A 230 -5.39 -0.65 -13.57
CA MET A 230 -5.70 -0.99 -12.18
C MET A 230 -7.22 -1.11 -12.03
N VAL A 231 -7.77 -2.30 -12.33
CA VAL A 231 -9.23 -2.50 -12.38
C VAL A 231 -9.91 -2.54 -11.00
N GLN A 232 -9.13 -2.65 -9.92
CA GLN A 232 -9.63 -2.71 -8.53
C GLN A 232 -9.65 -1.32 -7.85
N VAL A 233 -10.01 -0.27 -8.56
CA VAL A 233 -10.06 1.11 -8.03
C VAL A 233 -11.23 1.29 -7.06
N LEU A 234 -10.97 1.83 -5.86
CA LEU A 234 -12.01 2.29 -4.93
C LEU A 234 -12.30 3.78 -5.17
N PRO A 235 -13.53 4.17 -5.54
CA PRO A 235 -13.87 5.53 -5.96
C PRO A 235 -14.12 6.49 -4.79
N THR A 236 -13.10 6.77 -4.00
CA THR A 236 -13.18 7.64 -2.80
C THR A 236 -13.26 9.14 -3.11
N ASN A 237 -13.06 9.53 -4.36
CA ASN A 237 -13.12 10.94 -4.78
C ASN A 237 -13.41 11.06 -6.28
N LYS A 238 -13.71 12.29 -6.74
CA LYS A 238 -14.09 12.57 -8.15
C LYS A 238 -13.04 12.08 -9.17
N LYS A 239 -11.75 12.21 -8.86
CA LYS A 239 -10.65 11.72 -9.73
C LYS A 239 -10.73 10.20 -9.92
N LEU A 240 -11.01 9.45 -8.85
CA LEU A 240 -11.10 7.99 -8.92
C LEU A 240 -12.42 7.52 -9.55
N ILE A 241 -13.51 8.27 -9.42
CA ILE A 241 -14.75 8.04 -10.17
C ILE A 241 -14.50 8.21 -11.67
N ASP A 242 -13.88 9.32 -12.10
CA ASP A 242 -13.52 9.55 -13.50
C ASP A 242 -12.59 8.46 -14.04
N ARG A 243 -11.57 8.05 -13.25
CA ARG A 243 -10.67 6.94 -13.61
C ARG A 243 -11.45 5.64 -13.80
N SER A 244 -12.33 5.29 -12.87
CA SER A 244 -13.17 4.09 -12.95
C SER A 244 -14.04 4.09 -14.21
N SER A 245 -14.70 5.20 -14.48
CA SER A 245 -15.55 5.35 -15.68
C SER A 245 -14.76 5.22 -16.98
N ARG A 246 -13.53 5.77 -17.04
CA ARG A 246 -12.66 5.63 -18.22
C ARG A 246 -12.12 4.21 -18.39
N ILE A 247 -11.84 3.48 -17.33
CA ILE A 247 -11.45 2.07 -17.40
C ILE A 247 -12.62 1.25 -17.95
N ILE A 248 -13.83 1.45 -17.41
CA ILE A 248 -15.04 0.79 -17.88
C ILE A 248 -15.26 1.09 -19.36
N LEU A 249 -15.24 2.36 -19.77
CA LEU A 249 -15.40 2.77 -21.15
C LEU A 249 -14.43 2.06 -22.11
N ASN A 250 -13.12 2.06 -21.76
CA ASN A 250 -12.11 1.51 -22.65
C ASN A 250 -12.21 -0.02 -22.78
N LEU A 251 -12.50 -0.71 -21.67
CA LEU A 251 -12.59 -2.17 -21.67
C LEU A 251 -13.95 -2.66 -22.21
N ALA A 252 -15.06 -2.01 -21.88
CA ALA A 252 -16.38 -2.36 -22.39
C ALA A 252 -16.47 -2.24 -23.93
N ARG A 253 -15.81 -1.24 -24.52
CA ARG A 253 -15.76 -1.07 -25.97
C ARG A 253 -15.11 -2.24 -26.72
N THR A 254 -14.40 -3.12 -26.03
CA THR A 254 -13.86 -4.36 -26.62
C THR A 254 -14.88 -5.51 -26.63
N VAL A 255 -16.05 -5.31 -26.00
CA VAL A 255 -17.11 -6.32 -25.92
C VAL A 255 -18.12 -6.10 -27.06
N PRO A 256 -18.50 -7.16 -27.81
CA PRO A 256 -19.51 -7.07 -28.84
C PRO A 256 -20.82 -6.46 -28.33
N GLY A 257 -21.30 -5.42 -29.02
CA GLY A 257 -22.52 -4.67 -28.68
C GLY A 257 -22.31 -3.45 -27.80
N HIS A 258 -21.05 -3.16 -27.38
CA HIS A 258 -20.67 -1.98 -26.58
C HIS A 258 -19.64 -1.09 -27.30
N GLU A 259 -19.32 -1.32 -28.58
CA GLU A 259 -18.27 -0.62 -29.33
C GLU A 259 -18.45 0.90 -29.34
N ASP A 260 -19.70 1.36 -29.38
CA ASP A 260 -20.08 2.77 -29.43
C ASP A 260 -20.43 3.36 -28.06
N MET A 261 -20.12 2.66 -26.95
CA MET A 261 -20.40 3.17 -25.59
C MET A 261 -19.81 4.57 -25.40
N THR A 262 -20.60 5.50 -24.87
CA THR A 262 -20.15 6.86 -24.54
C THR A 262 -19.61 6.93 -23.12
N TYR A 263 -18.91 8.03 -22.80
CA TYR A 263 -18.43 8.26 -21.43
C TYR A 263 -19.57 8.39 -20.44
N GLU A 264 -20.66 9.07 -20.83
CA GLU A 264 -21.86 9.24 -20.01
C GLU A 264 -22.49 7.88 -19.67
N GLN A 265 -22.60 6.99 -20.64
CA GLN A 265 -23.07 5.62 -20.42
C GLN A 265 -22.16 4.85 -19.45
N ALA A 266 -20.84 4.97 -19.61
CA ALA A 266 -19.92 4.32 -18.69
C ALA A 266 -20.03 4.86 -17.25
N VAL A 267 -20.32 6.16 -17.09
CA VAL A 267 -20.59 6.77 -15.76
C VAL A 267 -21.92 6.23 -15.19
N GLU A 268 -22.98 6.14 -15.99
CA GLU A 268 -24.27 5.58 -15.56
C GLU A 268 -24.11 4.13 -15.10
N GLU A 269 -23.43 3.30 -15.90
CA GLU A 269 -23.17 1.90 -15.59
C GLU A 269 -22.33 1.72 -14.32
N PHE A 270 -21.33 2.58 -14.12
CA PHE A 270 -20.55 2.63 -12.87
C PHE A 270 -21.46 2.92 -11.67
N PHE A 271 -22.32 3.95 -11.74
CA PHE A 271 -23.19 4.31 -10.64
C PHE A 271 -24.29 3.27 -10.37
N ILE A 272 -24.72 2.50 -11.36
CA ILE A 272 -25.61 1.36 -11.13
C ILE A 272 -24.96 0.34 -10.20
N SER A 273 -23.69 -0.01 -10.41
CA SER A 273 -22.96 -0.91 -9.53
C SER A 273 -22.70 -0.25 -8.16
N TYR A 274 -22.36 1.05 -8.15
CA TYR A 274 -22.07 1.78 -6.91
C TYR A 274 -23.27 1.79 -5.95
N TYR A 275 -24.49 2.07 -6.41
CA TYR A 275 -25.68 2.14 -5.56
C TYR A 275 -26.29 0.78 -5.23
N ASN A 276 -25.98 -0.26 -6.00
CA ASN A 276 -26.48 -1.61 -5.74
C ASN A 276 -25.61 -2.43 -4.79
N ARG A 277 -24.40 -1.96 -4.48
CA ARG A 277 -23.44 -2.69 -3.62
C ARG A 277 -23.87 -2.62 -2.14
N LYS A 278 -23.67 -3.75 -1.46
CA LYS A 278 -23.85 -3.83 -0.03
C LYS A 278 -22.56 -3.50 0.73
N PRO A 279 -22.64 -2.90 1.93
CA PRO A 279 -21.45 -2.54 2.72
C PRO A 279 -20.49 -3.71 2.99
N GLU A 280 -21.00 -4.93 3.19
CA GLU A 280 -20.20 -6.13 3.44
C GLU A 280 -19.31 -6.56 2.26
N ASP A 281 -19.54 -6.02 1.07
CA ASP A 281 -18.79 -6.34 -0.15
C ASP A 281 -17.72 -5.29 -0.49
N GLU A 282 -17.47 -4.31 0.37
CA GLU A 282 -16.63 -3.14 0.09
C GLU A 282 -15.20 -3.52 -0.39
N TYR A 283 -14.56 -4.52 0.23
CA TYR A 283 -13.19 -4.91 -0.10
C TYR A 283 -13.07 -6.20 -0.93
N ARG A 284 -14.19 -6.80 -1.31
CA ARG A 284 -14.21 -8.02 -2.11
C ARG A 284 -13.78 -7.80 -3.54
N GLU A 285 -14.45 -6.86 -4.20
CA GLU A 285 -14.26 -6.58 -5.62
C GLU A 285 -14.56 -5.11 -5.90
N SER A 286 -13.89 -4.51 -6.90
CA SER A 286 -14.15 -3.11 -7.23
C SER A 286 -15.44 -2.94 -8.02
N TYR A 287 -16.00 -1.74 -7.95
CA TYR A 287 -17.14 -1.33 -8.78
C TYR A 287 -16.84 -1.43 -10.28
N VAL A 288 -15.57 -1.24 -10.67
CA VAL A 288 -15.12 -1.36 -12.05
C VAL A 288 -15.28 -2.80 -12.55
N VAL A 289 -14.76 -3.77 -11.78
CA VAL A 289 -14.84 -5.20 -12.15
C VAL A 289 -16.30 -5.67 -12.19
N GLU A 290 -17.09 -5.30 -11.19
CA GLU A 290 -18.52 -5.61 -11.15
C GLU A 290 -19.26 -5.06 -12.35
N THR A 291 -19.02 -3.78 -12.70
CA THR A 291 -19.61 -3.16 -13.88
C THR A 291 -19.19 -3.86 -15.17
N LEU A 292 -17.88 -4.14 -15.31
CA LEU A 292 -17.36 -4.82 -16.51
C LEU A 292 -17.97 -6.20 -16.70
N ARG A 293 -18.09 -7.00 -15.63
CA ARG A 293 -18.74 -8.32 -15.72
C ARG A 293 -20.21 -8.22 -16.13
N ARG A 294 -20.92 -7.24 -15.63
CA ARG A 294 -22.32 -6.98 -16.03
C ARG A 294 -22.42 -6.58 -17.50
N LEU A 295 -21.41 -5.94 -18.05
CA LEU A 295 -21.29 -5.61 -19.47
C LEU A 295 -20.70 -6.76 -20.33
N GLY A 296 -20.41 -7.92 -19.73
CA GLY A 296 -19.89 -9.09 -20.45
C GLY A 296 -18.36 -9.16 -20.56
N PHE A 297 -17.62 -8.34 -19.85
CA PHE A 297 -16.15 -8.35 -19.78
C PHE A 297 -15.68 -8.85 -18.40
N ASP A 298 -14.99 -9.98 -18.34
CA ASP A 298 -14.35 -10.44 -17.11
C ASP A 298 -12.84 -10.21 -17.17
N PRO A 299 -12.29 -9.21 -16.43
CA PRO A 299 -10.87 -8.94 -16.44
C PRO A 299 -10.03 -10.10 -15.84
N ASN A 300 -10.65 -11.06 -15.18
CA ASN A 300 -9.99 -12.21 -14.55
C ASN A 300 -10.22 -13.54 -15.31
N ALA A 301 -10.86 -13.53 -16.48
CA ALA A 301 -11.20 -14.74 -17.22
C ALA A 301 -9.95 -15.61 -17.58
N ASP A 302 -8.80 -14.98 -17.79
CA ASP A 302 -7.56 -15.65 -18.20
C ASP A 302 -6.59 -15.95 -17.02
N ILE A 303 -6.98 -15.59 -15.79
CA ILE A 303 -6.21 -15.87 -14.58
C ILE A 303 -6.72 -17.19 -13.98
N LYS A 304 -6.22 -18.29 -14.54
CA LYS A 304 -6.42 -19.64 -14.00
C LYS A 304 -5.11 -20.31 -13.68
#